data_5c717640f81b1cbd2ebf001f40e7bc4c
#
_entry.id   5c717640f81b1cbd2ebf001f40e7bc4c
#
_cell.length_a   1.000
_cell.length_b   1.000
_cell.length_c   1.000
_cell.angle_alpha   90.00
_cell.angle_beta   90.00
_cell.angle_gamma   90.00
#
_symmetry.space_group_name_H-M   'P 1'
#
loop_
_entity.id
_entity.type
_entity.pdbx_description
1 polymer ?
#
loop_
_entity_poly.entity_id
_entity_poly.type
_entity_poly.pdbx_seq_one_letter_code
_entity_poly.pdbx_strand_id
1 'polypeptide(L)'
;FYYDENYGTLIGYPSSYDSDKQVNDHHFHYGYWIKAAAAVAMKDPQWAKEWGGMVYEMIGDIANVNRDGKGYNANSPTKYPFLRNFDVYEGHSWASGVANYEYDENGELVDKKGGLSGGNNQESSSEAINAWASLILWGEAVGNTTIRDAGIYMYTTEIAAIEDYYYDVHNEIFTEKYKDAGNYNIQTVTRLFGGRYDHTAWWTENSIEVTTITMLPISGATLYMGKYRDKVKNVVDSIDENSNQWKHFVSNKEQICNNFNKVDMLTDPKTNQDVVAEYYAYYDPDGALARWDMSDSGKVENGESRAHTLSYITSLQKYGNQDFSITGSEPLSLVLSKDGNKTYVAENHTDEVKRVYFTDNTYVDVPANSSYVGPKTGNGSNPNVDESELLGNTSKVNVEIYLENYEGTGY
;
A
#
# COMPACT_ATOMS: atom_id res chain seq x y z
N PHE A 1 -21.17 6.24 -8.19
CA PHE A 1 -20.76 7.15 -7.11
C PHE A 1 -21.77 8.26 -6.94
N TYR A 2 -21.91 8.76 -5.71
CA TYR A 2 -22.59 10.02 -5.40
C TYR A 2 -21.77 10.80 -4.36
N TYR A 3 -21.94 12.12 -4.36
CA TYR A 3 -21.27 12.99 -3.41
C TYR A 3 -22.20 13.29 -2.23
N ASP A 4 -21.73 13.05 -1.00
CA ASP A 4 -22.42 13.40 0.22
C ASP A 4 -21.94 14.75 0.73
N GLU A 5 -22.83 15.76 0.69
CA GLU A 5 -22.50 17.13 1.10
C GLU A 5 -22.26 17.28 2.61
N ASN A 6 -22.82 16.38 3.43
CA ASN A 6 -22.69 16.47 4.89
C ASN A 6 -21.30 16.05 5.35
N TYR A 7 -20.77 14.97 4.73
CA TYR A 7 -19.44 14.45 5.04
C TYR A 7 -18.35 15.07 4.15
N GLY A 8 -18.72 15.67 3.01
CA GLY A 8 -17.76 16.12 2.02
C GLY A 8 -17.00 14.96 1.40
N THR A 9 -17.68 13.86 1.10
CA THR A 9 -17.07 12.61 0.60
C THR A 9 -17.78 12.05 -0.60
N LEU A 10 -17.08 11.29 -1.41
CA LEU A 10 -17.60 10.52 -2.52
C LEU A 10 -17.94 9.11 -2.05
N ILE A 11 -19.16 8.66 -2.26
CA ILE A 11 -19.64 7.34 -1.83
C ILE A 11 -19.88 6.44 -3.02
N GLY A 12 -19.33 5.22 -3.00
CA GLY A 12 -19.56 4.19 -4.01
C GLY A 12 -20.94 3.54 -3.85
N TYR A 13 -21.56 3.16 -4.97
CA TYR A 13 -22.85 2.48 -4.97
C TYR A 13 -22.83 1.28 -5.92
N PRO A 14 -23.35 0.12 -5.48
CA PRO A 14 -23.75 -0.21 -4.11
C PRO A 14 -22.56 -0.16 -3.14
N SER A 15 -22.84 0.14 -1.88
CA SER A 15 -21.81 0.17 -0.85
C SER A 15 -21.35 -1.24 -0.48
N SER A 16 -20.10 -1.35 -0.01
CA SER A 16 -19.51 -2.57 0.56
C SER A 16 -18.94 -2.24 1.92
N TYR A 17 -18.98 -3.18 2.84
CA TYR A 17 -18.36 -3.07 4.16
C TYR A 17 -18.81 -1.82 4.95
N ASP A 18 -20.09 -1.44 4.83
CA ASP A 18 -20.70 -0.24 5.43
C ASP A 18 -19.99 1.09 5.06
N SER A 19 -19.24 1.13 3.98
CA SER A 19 -18.46 2.30 3.55
C SER A 19 -19.32 3.53 3.21
N ASP A 20 -20.62 3.35 3.00
CA ASP A 20 -21.61 4.43 2.84
C ASP A 20 -22.03 5.08 4.17
N LYS A 21 -22.00 4.34 5.27
CA LYS A 21 -22.41 4.81 6.58
C LYS A 21 -21.24 5.24 7.45
N GLN A 22 -20.15 4.48 7.39
CA GLN A 22 -18.95 4.70 8.18
C GLN A 22 -17.91 5.53 7.43
N VAL A 23 -18.05 5.67 6.11
CA VAL A 23 -17.12 6.41 5.23
C VAL A 23 -15.68 5.88 5.35
N ASN A 24 -15.55 4.58 5.65
CA ASN A 24 -14.29 3.87 5.84
C ASN A 24 -13.76 3.27 4.53
N ASP A 25 -12.51 2.89 4.51
CA ASP A 25 -11.82 2.11 3.47
C ASP A 25 -11.77 2.77 2.08
N HIS A 26 -12.10 4.05 1.97
CA HIS A 26 -12.22 4.71 0.67
C HIS A 26 -10.91 4.70 -0.12
N HIS A 27 -9.76 4.93 0.54
CA HIS A 27 -8.47 4.90 -0.18
C HIS A 27 -8.11 3.49 -0.65
N PHE A 28 -8.50 2.44 0.05
CA PHE A 28 -8.35 1.08 -0.42
C PHE A 28 -9.19 0.85 -1.68
N HIS A 29 -10.49 1.13 -1.60
CA HIS A 29 -11.43 0.89 -2.70
C HIS A 29 -11.13 1.77 -3.92
N TYR A 30 -10.92 3.07 -3.70
CA TYR A 30 -10.74 4.01 -4.81
C TYR A 30 -9.34 3.91 -5.42
N GLY A 31 -8.35 3.47 -4.65
CA GLY A 31 -7.01 3.18 -5.14
C GLY A 31 -7.00 2.20 -6.32
N TYR A 32 -7.82 1.15 -6.26
CA TYR A 32 -7.97 0.21 -7.39
C TYR A 32 -8.57 0.86 -8.63
N TRP A 33 -9.61 1.69 -8.45
CA TRP A 33 -10.24 2.41 -9.56
C TRP A 33 -9.31 3.43 -10.19
N ILE A 34 -8.58 4.19 -9.37
CA ILE A 34 -7.61 5.18 -9.83
C ILE A 34 -6.48 4.50 -10.60
N LYS A 35 -5.97 3.36 -10.08
CA LYS A 35 -4.93 2.57 -10.76
C LYS A 35 -5.39 2.06 -12.12
N ALA A 36 -6.60 1.51 -12.19
CA ALA A 36 -7.19 1.05 -13.45
C ALA A 36 -7.36 2.21 -14.44
N ALA A 37 -7.85 3.35 -13.96
CA ALA A 37 -7.99 4.56 -14.78
C ALA A 37 -6.64 5.08 -15.28
N ALA A 38 -5.60 5.07 -14.44
CA ALA A 38 -4.24 5.44 -14.84
C ALA A 38 -3.70 4.53 -15.94
N ALA A 39 -3.90 3.22 -15.82
CA ALA A 39 -3.48 2.26 -16.84
C ALA A 39 -4.17 2.49 -18.19
N VAL A 40 -5.46 2.88 -18.18
CA VAL A 40 -6.18 3.28 -19.41
C VAL A 40 -5.63 4.60 -19.95
N ALA A 41 -5.46 5.61 -19.09
CA ALA A 41 -4.99 6.95 -19.48
C ALA A 41 -3.60 6.91 -20.12
N MET A 42 -2.72 6.05 -19.66
CA MET A 42 -1.37 5.82 -20.23
C MET A 42 -1.41 5.28 -21.67
N LYS A 43 -2.50 4.64 -22.07
CA LYS A 43 -2.68 4.08 -23.43
C LYS A 43 -3.64 4.90 -24.26
N ASP A 44 -4.56 5.60 -23.64
CA ASP A 44 -5.57 6.44 -24.30
C ASP A 44 -5.70 7.79 -23.58
N PRO A 45 -4.84 8.77 -23.91
CA PRO A 45 -4.93 10.13 -23.35
C PRO A 45 -6.27 10.85 -23.67
N GLN A 46 -6.97 10.44 -24.74
CA GLN A 46 -8.27 11.03 -25.07
C GLN A 46 -9.35 10.55 -24.07
N TRP A 47 -9.31 9.29 -23.67
CA TRP A 47 -10.17 8.77 -22.63
C TRP A 47 -9.98 9.55 -21.31
N ALA A 48 -8.71 9.85 -20.95
CA ALA A 48 -8.42 10.62 -19.74
C ALA A 48 -9.00 12.04 -19.79
N LYS A 49 -9.02 12.69 -20.94
CA LYS A 49 -9.64 14.01 -21.12
C LYS A 49 -11.16 13.96 -20.97
N GLU A 50 -11.79 12.89 -21.42
CA GLU A 50 -13.24 12.72 -21.39
C GLU A 50 -13.74 12.30 -20.01
N TRP A 51 -13.07 11.35 -19.36
CA TRP A 51 -13.52 10.71 -18.12
C TRP A 51 -12.73 11.09 -16.88
N GLY A 52 -11.61 11.79 -17.03
CA GLY A 52 -10.71 12.14 -15.90
C GLY A 52 -11.39 12.95 -14.80
N GLY A 53 -12.48 13.67 -15.12
CA GLY A 53 -13.24 14.38 -14.10
C GLY A 53 -13.72 13.48 -12.95
N MET A 54 -14.18 12.28 -13.25
CA MET A 54 -14.61 11.31 -12.23
C MET A 54 -13.42 10.79 -11.41
N VAL A 55 -12.27 10.58 -12.04
CA VAL A 55 -11.05 10.15 -11.34
C VAL A 55 -10.57 11.23 -10.37
N TYR A 56 -10.65 12.49 -10.76
CA TYR A 56 -10.34 13.64 -9.88
C TYR A 56 -11.26 13.73 -8.67
N GLU A 57 -12.52 13.33 -8.78
CA GLU A 57 -13.42 13.25 -7.62
C GLU A 57 -12.96 12.15 -6.63
N MET A 58 -12.60 10.97 -7.13
CA MET A 58 -12.08 9.89 -6.29
C MET A 58 -10.77 10.30 -5.59
N ILE A 59 -9.86 10.95 -6.31
CA ILE A 59 -8.60 11.46 -5.73
C ILE A 59 -8.89 12.57 -4.71
N GLY A 60 -9.85 13.45 -5.02
CA GLY A 60 -10.29 14.50 -4.09
C GLY A 60 -10.78 13.94 -2.77
N ASP A 61 -11.53 12.84 -2.80
CA ASP A 61 -12.05 12.20 -1.60
C ASP A 61 -10.93 11.66 -0.69
N ILE A 62 -9.94 10.99 -1.24
CA ILE A 62 -8.94 10.27 -0.43
C ILE A 62 -7.66 11.07 -0.16
N ALA A 63 -7.34 12.05 -1.01
CA ALA A 63 -6.02 12.70 -1.01
C ALA A 63 -6.06 14.17 -1.45
N ASN A 64 -7.07 14.92 -1.04
CA ASN A 64 -7.13 16.35 -1.35
C ASN A 64 -6.04 17.12 -0.61
N VAL A 65 -5.12 17.78 -1.33
CA VAL A 65 -4.07 18.64 -0.76
C VAL A 65 -4.42 20.13 -0.76
N ASN A 66 -5.59 20.49 -1.27
CA ASN A 66 -6.05 21.87 -1.32
C ASN A 66 -6.74 22.26 0.00
N ARG A 67 -6.17 23.20 0.72
CA ARG A 67 -6.68 23.62 2.04
C ARG A 67 -7.96 24.46 1.96
N ASP A 68 -8.34 24.96 0.77
CA ASP A 68 -9.63 25.62 0.53
C ASP A 68 -10.79 24.62 0.31
N GLY A 69 -10.48 23.34 0.35
CA GLY A 69 -11.41 22.22 0.17
C GLY A 69 -11.73 21.89 -1.28
N LYS A 70 -11.28 22.66 -2.26
CA LYS A 70 -11.53 22.33 -3.66
C LYS A 70 -10.81 21.05 -4.04
N GLY A 71 -11.51 20.16 -4.73
CA GLY A 71 -10.90 18.97 -5.34
C GLY A 71 -10.09 19.31 -6.59
N TYR A 72 -9.68 18.28 -7.31
CA TYR A 72 -8.87 18.43 -8.52
C TYR A 72 -9.69 18.65 -9.81
N ASN A 73 -11.00 18.47 -9.74
CA ASN A 73 -11.90 18.73 -10.87
C ASN A 73 -12.34 20.19 -10.86
N ALA A 74 -11.72 21.01 -11.69
CA ALA A 74 -12.01 22.47 -11.77
C ALA A 74 -13.46 22.80 -12.14
N ASN A 75 -14.19 21.85 -12.74
CA ASN A 75 -15.58 22.03 -13.16
C ASN A 75 -16.59 21.53 -12.12
N SER A 76 -16.13 20.98 -11.01
CA SER A 76 -16.98 20.43 -9.95
C SER A 76 -17.13 21.44 -8.79
N PRO A 77 -18.33 21.57 -8.23
CA PRO A 77 -18.55 22.35 -7.02
C PRO A 77 -18.18 21.59 -5.73
N THR A 78 -17.83 20.31 -5.84
CA THR A 78 -17.56 19.45 -4.68
C THR A 78 -16.38 19.93 -3.86
N LYS A 79 -16.45 19.70 -2.57
CA LYS A 79 -15.39 20.03 -1.63
C LYS A 79 -15.04 18.81 -0.80
N TYR A 80 -13.76 18.62 -0.59
CA TYR A 80 -13.21 17.49 0.14
C TYR A 80 -12.33 17.95 1.29
N PRO A 81 -12.36 17.26 2.44
CA PRO A 81 -11.42 17.49 3.52
C PRO A 81 -9.97 17.37 3.06
N PHE A 82 -9.08 18.16 3.68
CA PHE A 82 -7.65 18.05 3.44
C PHE A 82 -7.13 16.70 3.94
N LEU A 83 -6.49 15.92 3.06
CA LEU A 83 -5.87 14.62 3.35
C LEU A 83 -6.73 13.73 4.27
N ARG A 84 -7.99 13.52 3.93
CA ARG A 84 -8.97 12.83 4.80
C ARG A 84 -8.50 11.48 5.34
N ASN A 85 -7.82 10.70 4.52
CA ASN A 85 -7.33 9.38 4.93
C ASN A 85 -5.88 9.38 5.44
N PHE A 86 -5.06 10.37 5.10
CA PHE A 86 -3.64 10.37 5.43
C PHE A 86 -3.33 11.27 6.63
N ASP A 87 -2.75 10.70 7.68
CA ASP A 87 -2.31 11.40 8.87
C ASP A 87 -0.84 11.83 8.73
N VAL A 88 -0.62 13.12 8.56
CA VAL A 88 0.74 13.67 8.40
C VAL A 88 1.59 13.58 9.67
N TYR A 89 0.96 13.43 10.83
CA TYR A 89 1.65 13.30 12.12
C TYR A 89 2.12 11.86 12.33
N GLU A 90 1.24 10.87 12.10
CA GLU A 90 1.57 9.46 12.23
C GLU A 90 2.38 8.93 11.03
N GLY A 91 2.34 9.63 9.90
CA GLY A 91 3.06 9.26 8.69
C GLY A 91 2.41 8.11 7.90
N HIS A 92 1.18 7.78 8.20
CA HIS A 92 0.41 6.73 7.51
C HIS A 92 -1.07 7.09 7.41
N SER A 93 -1.80 6.30 6.66
CA SER A 93 -3.25 6.48 6.50
C SER A 93 -4.06 5.74 7.57
N TRP A 94 -5.32 6.14 7.68
CA TRP A 94 -6.34 5.48 8.49
C TRP A 94 -7.46 4.93 7.60
N ALA A 95 -7.85 3.69 7.86
CA ALA A 95 -9.01 3.06 7.23
C ALA A 95 -10.32 3.67 7.73
N SER A 96 -10.33 4.10 8.98
CA SER A 96 -11.51 4.67 9.65
C SER A 96 -12.01 5.93 8.95
N GLY A 97 -13.34 6.02 8.84
CA GLY A 97 -14.05 7.23 8.42
C GLY A 97 -14.67 7.95 9.61
N VAL A 98 -16.00 7.92 9.70
CA VAL A 98 -16.75 8.53 10.80
C VAL A 98 -17.25 7.46 11.78
N ALA A 99 -17.25 7.78 13.08
CA ALA A 99 -17.84 6.95 14.08
C ALA A 99 -19.37 7.05 14.00
N ASN A 100 -20.03 5.94 13.69
CA ASN A 100 -21.47 5.84 13.85
C ASN A 100 -21.78 5.42 15.28
N TYR A 101 -22.21 6.38 16.09
CA TYR A 101 -22.77 6.10 17.39
C TYR A 101 -24.26 5.80 17.22
N GLU A 102 -24.70 4.62 17.62
CA GLU A 102 -26.12 4.34 17.74
C GLU A 102 -26.57 4.56 19.20
N TYR A 103 -27.69 5.21 19.32
CA TYR A 103 -28.35 5.46 20.60
C TYR A 103 -29.59 4.59 20.65
N ASP A 104 -29.89 4.05 21.83
CA ASP A 104 -31.13 3.35 22.07
C ASP A 104 -32.35 4.32 22.15
N GLU A 105 -33.53 3.79 22.35
CA GLU A 105 -34.77 4.57 22.48
C GLU A 105 -34.79 5.55 23.67
N ASN A 106 -33.86 5.40 24.62
CA ASN A 106 -33.68 6.29 25.76
C ASN A 106 -32.59 7.34 25.54
N GLY A 107 -31.91 7.30 24.38
CA GLY A 107 -30.78 8.19 24.06
C GLY A 107 -29.46 7.75 24.68
N GLU A 108 -29.35 6.54 25.21
CA GLU A 108 -28.13 5.99 25.73
C GLU A 108 -27.30 5.37 24.59
N LEU A 109 -25.98 5.57 24.63
CA LEU A 109 -25.05 5.04 23.64
C LEU A 109 -25.09 3.51 23.65
N VAL A 110 -25.51 2.93 22.53
CA VAL A 110 -25.44 1.49 22.32
C VAL A 110 -24.05 1.14 21.81
N ASP A 111 -23.24 0.49 22.65
CA ASP A 111 -21.94 -0.04 22.23
C ASP A 111 -22.18 -1.19 21.25
N LYS A 112 -22.21 -0.89 19.96
CA LYS A 112 -22.24 -1.93 18.94
C LYS A 112 -20.83 -2.46 18.69
N LYS A 113 -20.72 -3.78 18.72
CA LYS A 113 -19.57 -4.51 18.19
C LYS A 113 -19.26 -4.01 16.78
N GLY A 114 -18.17 -3.27 16.62
CA GLY A 114 -17.76 -2.65 15.37
C GLY A 114 -17.77 -1.13 15.33
N GLY A 115 -18.32 -0.46 16.35
CA GLY A 115 -18.07 0.98 16.54
C GLY A 115 -16.58 1.23 16.78
N LEU A 116 -16.12 2.46 16.55
CA LEU A 116 -14.74 2.89 16.77
C LEU A 116 -14.30 2.84 18.26
N SER A 117 -14.79 1.86 19.03
CA SER A 117 -14.39 1.65 20.43
C SER A 117 -12.87 1.46 20.59
N GLY A 118 -12.17 1.18 19.50
CA GLY A 118 -10.71 1.11 19.42
C GLY A 118 -10.03 2.38 18.90
N GLY A 119 -10.77 3.44 18.55
CA GLY A 119 -10.25 4.62 17.87
C GLY A 119 -10.01 4.38 16.37
N ASN A 120 -9.26 5.28 15.74
CA ASN A 120 -8.83 5.09 14.38
C ASN A 120 -8.06 3.78 14.22
N ASN A 121 -8.25 3.12 13.09
CA ASN A 121 -7.52 1.93 12.74
C ASN A 121 -7.00 1.99 11.30
N GLN A 122 -5.94 1.26 11.05
CA GLN A 122 -5.42 0.93 9.74
C GLN A 122 -5.21 -0.57 9.68
N GLU A 123 -5.79 -1.20 8.68
CA GLU A 123 -5.47 -2.54 8.22
C GLU A 123 -4.90 -2.44 6.82
N SER A 124 -4.51 -3.50 6.18
CA SER A 124 -4.14 -3.49 4.75
C SER A 124 -3.19 -2.35 4.34
N SER A 125 -2.03 -2.28 4.98
CA SER A 125 -0.99 -1.29 4.64
C SER A 125 -0.58 -1.32 3.16
N SER A 126 -0.63 -2.48 2.53
CA SER A 126 -0.32 -2.66 1.11
C SER A 126 -1.38 -2.08 0.16
N GLU A 127 -2.66 -2.07 0.56
CA GLU A 127 -3.71 -1.38 -0.21
C GLU A 127 -3.57 0.14 -0.12
N ALA A 128 -3.14 0.66 1.03
CA ALA A 128 -2.79 2.08 1.15
C ALA A 128 -1.65 2.45 0.19
N ILE A 129 -0.59 1.66 0.15
CA ILE A 129 0.52 1.84 -0.79
C ILE A 129 0.03 1.77 -2.25
N ASN A 130 -0.87 0.85 -2.58
CA ASN A 130 -1.50 0.79 -3.90
C ASN A 130 -2.27 2.07 -4.24
N ALA A 131 -2.97 2.66 -3.27
CA ALA A 131 -3.69 3.92 -3.46
C ALA A 131 -2.72 5.08 -3.78
N TRP A 132 -1.66 5.24 -3.01
CA TRP A 132 -0.69 6.32 -3.24
C TRP A 132 0.10 6.14 -4.54
N ALA A 133 0.49 4.91 -4.86
CA ALA A 133 1.10 4.59 -6.15
C ALA A 133 0.16 4.89 -7.32
N SER A 134 -1.15 4.68 -7.16
CA SER A 134 -2.14 4.99 -8.20
C SER A 134 -2.23 6.49 -8.50
N LEU A 135 -2.04 7.36 -7.48
CA LEU A 135 -1.98 8.80 -7.67
C LEU A 135 -0.73 9.21 -8.47
N ILE A 136 0.42 8.57 -8.20
CA ILE A 136 1.65 8.81 -8.97
C ILE A 136 1.41 8.45 -10.43
N LEU A 137 0.88 7.25 -10.68
CA LEU A 137 0.59 6.77 -12.03
C LEU A 137 -0.40 7.67 -12.77
N TRP A 138 -1.49 8.09 -12.09
CA TRP A 138 -2.45 9.01 -12.69
C TRP A 138 -1.84 10.36 -13.00
N GLY A 139 -1.10 10.94 -12.03
CA GLY A 139 -0.44 12.23 -12.20
C GLY A 139 0.53 12.24 -13.38
N GLU A 140 1.34 11.19 -13.56
CA GLU A 140 2.23 11.01 -14.70
C GLU A 140 1.46 10.86 -16.01
N ALA A 141 0.38 10.04 -16.02
CA ALA A 141 -0.40 9.78 -17.23
C ALA A 141 -1.11 11.03 -17.78
N VAL A 142 -1.52 11.96 -16.90
CA VAL A 142 -2.24 13.18 -17.31
C VAL A 142 -1.42 14.46 -17.19
N GLY A 143 -0.15 14.36 -16.77
CA GLY A 143 0.74 15.50 -16.57
C GLY A 143 0.37 16.40 -15.37
N ASN A 144 -0.33 15.87 -14.37
CA ASN A 144 -0.70 16.60 -13.16
C ASN A 144 0.33 16.39 -12.04
N THR A 145 1.30 17.31 -11.95
CA THR A 145 2.39 17.24 -10.98
C THR A 145 1.92 17.37 -9.54
N THR A 146 0.84 18.10 -9.27
CA THR A 146 0.30 18.24 -7.90
C THR A 146 -0.18 16.89 -7.35
N ILE A 147 -0.92 16.14 -8.15
CA ILE A 147 -1.41 14.80 -7.75
C ILE A 147 -0.22 13.83 -7.64
N ARG A 148 0.68 13.85 -8.62
CA ARG A 148 1.89 13.01 -8.60
C ARG A 148 2.71 13.23 -7.32
N ASP A 149 3.02 14.49 -7.02
CA ASP A 149 3.89 14.84 -5.89
C ASP A 149 3.22 14.54 -4.55
N ALA A 150 1.89 14.73 -4.45
CA ALA A 150 1.11 14.28 -3.29
C ALA A 150 1.19 12.74 -3.13
N GLY A 151 1.04 12.00 -4.24
CA GLY A 151 1.20 10.54 -4.24
C GLY A 151 2.60 10.11 -3.80
N ILE A 152 3.66 10.75 -4.31
CA ILE A 152 5.05 10.46 -3.90
C ILE A 152 5.25 10.69 -2.41
N TYR A 153 4.76 11.82 -1.89
CA TYR A 153 4.87 12.15 -0.46
C TYR A 153 4.19 11.07 0.40
N MET A 154 2.93 10.74 0.13
CA MET A 154 2.19 9.76 0.90
C MET A 154 2.80 8.36 0.77
N TYR A 155 3.18 7.95 -0.44
CA TYR A 155 3.81 6.68 -0.72
C TYR A 155 5.12 6.48 0.07
N THR A 156 6.02 7.44 -0.01
CA THR A 156 7.34 7.33 0.65
C THR A 156 7.24 7.42 2.16
N THR A 157 6.34 8.27 2.66
CA THR A 157 6.14 8.46 4.11
C THR A 157 5.47 7.22 4.72
N GLU A 158 4.44 6.68 4.08
CA GLU A 158 3.76 5.48 4.59
C GLU A 158 4.62 4.22 4.49
N ILE A 159 5.51 4.11 3.50
CA ILE A 159 6.52 3.04 3.47
C ILE A 159 7.40 3.08 4.73
N ALA A 160 7.88 4.25 5.13
CA ALA A 160 8.68 4.37 6.36
C ALA A 160 7.89 3.93 7.60
N ALA A 161 6.61 4.32 7.70
CA ALA A 161 5.73 3.88 8.77
C ALA A 161 5.46 2.35 8.73
N ILE A 162 5.35 1.77 7.53
CA ILE A 162 5.19 0.32 7.34
C ILE A 162 6.44 -0.43 7.79
N GLU A 163 7.62 0.05 7.40
CA GLU A 163 8.90 -0.52 7.80
C GLU A 163 9.00 -0.62 9.33
N ASP A 164 8.59 0.42 10.05
CA ASP A 164 8.64 0.47 11.50
C ASP A 164 7.44 -0.22 12.17
N TYR A 165 6.21 0.19 11.87
CA TYR A 165 5.04 -0.19 12.64
C TYR A 165 4.42 -1.52 12.25
N TYR A 166 4.52 -1.92 10.96
CA TYR A 166 3.92 -3.17 10.49
C TYR A 166 4.90 -4.33 10.44
N TYR A 167 6.16 -4.06 10.11
CA TYR A 167 7.16 -5.11 9.93
C TYR A 167 8.30 -5.06 10.96
N ASP A 168 8.45 -3.95 11.71
CA ASP A 168 9.54 -3.79 12.68
C ASP A 168 10.89 -4.26 12.10
N VAL A 169 11.24 -3.72 10.93
CA VAL A 169 12.41 -4.18 10.18
C VAL A 169 13.73 -3.95 10.93
N HIS A 170 13.72 -3.04 11.90
CA HIS A 170 14.86 -2.72 12.77
C HIS A 170 14.83 -3.44 14.11
N ASN A 171 13.76 -4.21 14.42
CA ASN A 171 13.55 -4.90 15.70
C ASN A 171 13.57 -3.96 16.92
N GLU A 172 12.92 -2.80 16.82
CA GLU A 172 12.90 -1.77 17.87
C GLU A 172 11.52 -1.61 18.51
N ILE A 173 10.45 -2.10 17.87
CA ILE A 173 9.05 -1.82 18.23
C ILE A 173 8.36 -3.04 18.85
N PHE A 174 8.50 -4.23 18.25
CA PHE A 174 7.79 -5.40 18.72
C PHE A 174 8.42 -5.99 19.97
N THR A 175 7.65 -6.09 21.04
CA THR A 175 8.08 -6.76 22.25
C THR A 175 8.15 -8.28 22.04
N GLU A 176 9.01 -8.97 22.80
CA GLU A 176 9.07 -10.44 22.78
C GLU A 176 7.71 -11.07 23.14
N LYS A 177 6.96 -10.44 24.06
CA LYS A 177 5.61 -10.87 24.41
C LYS A 177 4.64 -10.79 23.23
N TYR A 178 4.81 -9.82 22.31
CA TYR A 178 4.02 -9.73 21.11
C TYR A 178 4.43 -10.79 20.10
N LYS A 179 5.73 -10.94 19.87
CA LYS A 179 6.27 -11.91 18.90
C LYS A 179 5.89 -13.35 19.23
N ASP A 180 5.79 -13.69 20.54
CA ASP A 180 5.47 -15.03 21.03
C ASP A 180 4.06 -15.11 21.66
N ALA A 181 3.10 -14.35 21.13
CA ALA A 181 1.76 -14.30 21.68
C ALA A 181 1.00 -15.60 21.41
N GLY A 182 0.70 -16.34 22.48
CA GLY A 182 -0.13 -17.54 22.42
C GLY A 182 0.47 -18.73 21.68
N ASN A 183 1.78 -18.84 21.62
CA ASN A 183 2.58 -19.82 20.88
C ASN A 183 2.54 -19.64 19.36
N TYR A 184 2.19 -18.44 18.88
CA TYR A 184 2.33 -18.07 17.47
C TYR A 184 3.62 -17.27 17.29
N ASN A 185 4.29 -17.54 16.18
CA ASN A 185 5.40 -16.71 15.71
C ASN A 185 4.82 -15.52 14.96
N ILE A 186 4.69 -14.36 15.61
CA ILE A 186 4.13 -13.16 15.01
C ILE A 186 5.24 -12.26 14.48
N GLN A 187 5.24 -12.02 13.19
CA GLN A 187 6.25 -11.24 12.48
C GLN A 187 5.73 -9.92 11.90
N THR A 188 4.42 -9.70 11.94
CA THR A 188 3.80 -8.48 11.39
C THR A 188 2.68 -7.98 12.30
N VAL A 189 2.42 -6.68 12.24
CA VAL A 189 1.16 -6.09 12.68
C VAL A 189 0.21 -6.11 11.49
N THR A 190 -1.05 -6.45 11.72
CA THR A 190 -2.07 -6.47 10.68
C THR A 190 -3.17 -5.45 10.90
N ARG A 191 -3.37 -5.02 12.16
CA ARG A 191 -4.20 -3.86 12.48
C ARG A 191 -3.45 -2.92 13.43
N LEU A 192 -3.30 -1.70 12.99
CA LEU A 192 -2.69 -0.61 13.74
C LEU A 192 -3.80 0.34 14.24
N PHE A 193 -3.69 0.77 15.49
CA PHE A 193 -4.59 1.72 16.13
C PHE A 193 -3.78 2.86 16.76
N GLY A 194 -4.40 3.96 17.11
CA GLY A 194 -3.71 5.09 17.70
C GLY A 194 -2.96 4.82 19.02
N GLY A 195 -3.31 3.76 19.75
CA GLY A 195 -2.67 3.41 21.03
C GLY A 195 -2.34 1.92 21.20
N ARG A 196 -2.55 1.11 20.17
CA ARG A 196 -2.27 -0.34 20.21
C ARG A 196 -2.10 -0.90 18.81
N TYR A 197 -1.58 -2.10 18.72
CA TYR A 197 -1.51 -2.89 17.50
C TYR A 197 -1.81 -4.36 17.80
N ASP A 198 -2.27 -5.09 16.79
CA ASP A 198 -2.52 -6.53 16.90
C ASP A 198 -2.28 -7.27 15.58
N HIS A 199 -2.32 -8.61 15.65
CA HIS A 199 -2.18 -9.51 14.51
C HIS A 199 -3.48 -10.30 14.36
N THR A 200 -4.52 -9.65 13.88
CA THR A 200 -5.85 -10.22 13.63
C THR A 200 -6.50 -9.53 12.43
N ALA A 201 -7.62 -10.06 11.96
CA ALA A 201 -8.44 -9.43 10.92
C ALA A 201 -9.90 -9.33 11.38
N TRP A 202 -10.69 -8.50 10.70
CA TRP A 202 -12.10 -8.29 11.04
C TRP A 202 -13.01 -9.43 10.62
N TRP A 203 -12.65 -10.17 9.57
CA TRP A 203 -13.53 -11.14 8.89
C TRP A 203 -13.06 -12.58 9.01
N THR A 204 -11.81 -12.84 9.42
CA THR A 204 -11.21 -14.16 9.42
C THR A 204 -10.31 -14.37 10.62
N GLU A 205 -10.15 -15.62 11.01
CA GLU A 205 -9.13 -16.10 11.94
C GLU A 205 -8.09 -16.98 11.24
N ASN A 206 -8.16 -17.13 9.91
CA ASN A 206 -7.17 -17.89 9.15
C ASN A 206 -5.83 -17.13 9.16
N SER A 207 -4.79 -17.76 9.69
CA SER A 207 -3.47 -17.13 9.87
C SER A 207 -2.83 -16.68 8.55
N ILE A 208 -3.17 -17.34 7.43
CA ILE A 208 -2.68 -16.96 6.10
C ILE A 208 -3.34 -15.63 5.69
N GLU A 209 -4.67 -15.56 5.74
CA GLU A 209 -5.42 -14.33 5.39
C GLU A 209 -5.08 -13.17 6.32
N VAL A 210 -4.98 -13.45 7.63
CA VAL A 210 -4.58 -12.43 8.62
C VAL A 210 -3.24 -11.80 8.27
N THR A 211 -2.25 -12.58 7.84
CA THR A 211 -0.93 -12.04 7.49
C THR A 211 -0.94 -11.40 6.10
N THR A 212 -1.58 -12.03 5.12
CA THR A 212 -1.52 -11.60 3.72
C THR A 212 -2.29 -10.33 3.43
N ILE A 213 -3.16 -9.87 4.34
CA ILE A 213 -3.81 -8.55 4.19
C ILE A 213 -2.79 -7.40 4.14
N THR A 214 -1.61 -7.57 4.70
CA THR A 214 -0.52 -6.58 4.63
C THR A 214 0.35 -6.73 3.39
N MET A 215 0.03 -7.67 2.50
CA MET A 215 0.82 -8.03 1.33
C MET A 215 0.14 -7.66 0.02
N LEU A 216 -1.18 -7.83 -0.07
CA LEU A 216 -1.96 -7.61 -1.30
C LEU A 216 -2.48 -6.15 -1.41
N PRO A 217 -2.69 -5.64 -2.64
CA PRO A 217 -2.33 -6.24 -3.92
C PRO A 217 -0.83 -6.11 -4.21
N ILE A 218 -0.24 -7.15 -4.77
CA ILE A 218 1.17 -7.12 -5.16
C ILE A 218 1.33 -6.45 -6.52
N SER A 219 2.34 -5.59 -6.63
CA SER A 219 2.64 -4.89 -7.89
C SER A 219 4.04 -4.27 -7.84
N GLY A 220 4.42 -3.49 -8.84
CA GLY A 220 5.65 -2.67 -8.79
C GLY A 220 5.72 -1.75 -7.56
N ALA A 221 4.57 -1.36 -7.00
CA ALA A 221 4.51 -0.54 -5.80
C ALA A 221 4.99 -1.25 -4.53
N THR A 222 5.00 -2.59 -4.50
CA THR A 222 5.43 -3.38 -3.33
C THR A 222 6.88 -3.81 -3.38
N LEU A 223 7.63 -3.46 -4.44
CA LEU A 223 9.04 -3.84 -4.61
C LEU A 223 9.96 -3.37 -3.47
N TYR A 224 9.56 -2.35 -2.69
CA TYR A 224 10.32 -1.88 -1.52
C TYR A 224 10.57 -2.98 -0.49
N MET A 225 9.70 -3.98 -0.40
CA MET A 225 9.87 -5.14 0.49
C MET A 225 11.11 -5.97 0.14
N GLY A 226 11.57 -5.95 -1.11
CA GLY A 226 12.79 -6.60 -1.53
C GLY A 226 14.08 -6.06 -0.90
N LYS A 227 14.02 -4.89 -0.23
CA LYS A 227 15.09 -4.33 0.60
C LYS A 227 15.33 -5.17 1.87
N TYR A 228 14.27 -5.80 2.40
CA TYR A 228 14.25 -6.50 3.69
C TYR A 228 14.03 -8.01 3.54
N ARG A 229 14.79 -8.66 2.66
CA ARG A 229 14.59 -10.08 2.29
C ARG A 229 14.57 -11.04 3.47
N ASP A 230 15.42 -10.83 4.48
CA ASP A 230 15.43 -11.67 5.68
C ASP A 230 14.13 -11.49 6.50
N LYS A 231 13.63 -10.26 6.59
CA LYS A 231 12.35 -10.00 7.27
C LYS A 231 11.19 -10.63 6.49
N VAL A 232 11.16 -10.46 5.17
CA VAL A 232 10.17 -11.10 4.30
C VAL A 232 10.20 -12.62 4.47
N LYS A 233 11.39 -13.21 4.51
CA LYS A 233 11.55 -14.64 4.77
C LYS A 233 10.95 -15.04 6.13
N ASN A 234 11.24 -14.32 7.19
CA ASN A 234 10.70 -14.60 8.51
C ASN A 234 9.17 -14.51 8.54
N VAL A 235 8.60 -13.55 7.82
CA VAL A 235 7.14 -13.41 7.68
C VAL A 235 6.54 -14.62 6.96
N VAL A 236 7.12 -15.05 5.84
CA VAL A 236 6.63 -16.21 5.08
C VAL A 236 6.78 -17.50 5.90
N ASP A 237 7.93 -17.69 6.55
CA ASP A 237 8.15 -18.84 7.43
C ASP A 237 7.12 -18.86 8.58
N SER A 238 6.77 -17.70 9.14
CA SER A 238 5.76 -17.58 10.20
C SER A 238 4.36 -17.95 9.73
N ILE A 239 4.01 -17.65 8.49
CA ILE A 239 2.73 -18.07 7.89
C ILE A 239 2.65 -19.59 7.86
N ASP A 240 3.69 -20.26 7.38
CA ASP A 240 3.73 -21.71 7.27
C ASP A 240 3.70 -22.39 8.65
N GLU A 241 4.44 -21.85 9.60
CA GLU A 241 4.48 -22.33 10.98
C GLU A 241 3.13 -22.14 11.68
N ASN A 242 2.57 -20.95 11.65
CA ASN A 242 1.29 -20.63 12.26
C ASN A 242 0.13 -21.42 11.62
N SER A 243 0.16 -21.63 10.31
CA SER A 243 -0.84 -22.46 9.62
C SER A 243 -0.83 -23.91 10.10
N ASN A 244 0.34 -24.46 10.37
CA ASN A 244 0.47 -25.81 10.91
C ASN A 244 -0.04 -25.91 12.36
N GLN A 245 0.25 -24.92 13.19
CA GLN A 245 -0.26 -24.83 14.55
C GLN A 245 -1.78 -24.68 14.57
N TRP A 246 -2.33 -23.87 13.66
CA TRP A 246 -3.75 -23.66 13.52
C TRP A 246 -4.51 -24.94 13.15
N LYS A 247 -3.97 -25.74 12.24
CA LYS A 247 -4.53 -27.07 11.93
C LYS A 247 -4.62 -27.96 13.18
N HIS A 248 -3.61 -27.90 14.04
CA HIS A 248 -3.58 -28.68 15.28
C HIS A 248 -4.61 -28.14 16.30
N PHE A 249 -4.73 -26.82 16.40
CA PHE A 249 -5.70 -26.17 17.25
C PHE A 249 -7.15 -26.46 16.84
N VAL A 250 -7.46 -26.41 15.53
CA VAL A 250 -8.80 -26.68 15.00
C VAL A 250 -9.15 -28.17 15.10
N SER A 251 -8.20 -29.09 14.84
CA SER A 251 -8.46 -30.53 14.96
C SER A 251 -8.80 -30.98 16.38
N ASN A 252 -8.39 -30.22 17.39
CA ASN A 252 -8.72 -30.49 18.79
C ASN A 252 -9.97 -29.75 19.28
N LYS A 253 -10.63 -28.97 18.44
CA LYS A 253 -11.71 -28.03 18.83
C LYS A 253 -13.11 -28.37 18.36
N GLU A 254 -13.44 -29.62 18.07
CA GLU A 254 -14.87 -30.03 17.97
C GLU A 254 -15.71 -29.58 19.19
N GLN A 255 -15.08 -29.25 20.31
CA GLN A 255 -15.75 -28.83 21.54
C GLN A 255 -15.97 -27.32 21.70
N ILE A 256 -15.31 -26.42 20.97
CA ILE A 256 -15.41 -24.97 21.20
C ILE A 256 -16.15 -24.25 20.07
N CYS A 257 -16.23 -24.82 18.88
CA CYS A 257 -16.80 -24.19 17.69
C CYS A 257 -18.23 -24.62 17.35
N ASN A 258 -19.01 -25.13 18.28
CA ASN A 258 -20.42 -25.49 18.05
C ASN A 258 -21.33 -24.33 17.59
N ASN A 259 -20.80 -23.11 17.44
CA ASN A 259 -21.52 -21.94 16.92
C ASN A 259 -20.95 -21.35 15.60
N PHE A 260 -19.90 -21.93 15.01
CA PHE A 260 -19.34 -21.43 13.76
C PHE A 260 -19.47 -22.47 12.65
N ASN A 261 -20.46 -22.31 11.78
CA ASN A 261 -20.56 -23.02 10.50
C ASN A 261 -19.48 -22.60 9.47
N LYS A 262 -18.30 -22.17 9.94
CA LYS A 262 -17.20 -21.63 9.11
C LYS A 262 -15.87 -22.36 9.25
N VAL A 263 -15.87 -23.56 9.76
CA VAL A 263 -14.61 -24.33 9.97
C VAL A 263 -13.83 -24.52 8.67
N ASP A 264 -14.53 -24.70 7.55
CA ASP A 264 -13.87 -24.89 6.24
C ASP A 264 -13.17 -23.62 5.73
N MET A 265 -13.64 -22.43 6.08
CA MET A 265 -12.98 -21.16 5.72
C MET A 265 -11.76 -20.86 6.60
N LEU A 266 -11.78 -21.29 7.86
CA LEU A 266 -10.70 -21.05 8.82
C LEU A 266 -9.47 -21.92 8.57
N THR A 267 -9.61 -22.97 7.78
CA THR A 267 -8.59 -24.02 7.61
C THR A 267 -8.14 -24.26 6.19
N ASP A 268 -8.58 -23.44 5.23
CA ASP A 268 -8.15 -23.59 3.84
C ASP A 268 -6.66 -23.23 3.71
N PRO A 269 -5.77 -24.23 3.62
CA PRO A 269 -4.33 -23.96 3.51
C PRO A 269 -3.93 -23.44 2.13
N LYS A 270 -4.90 -23.29 1.22
CA LYS A 270 -4.68 -22.90 -0.19
C LYS A 270 -5.05 -21.45 -0.45
N THR A 271 -5.69 -20.78 0.53
CA THR A 271 -6.01 -19.37 0.39
C THR A 271 -4.73 -18.54 0.26
N ASN A 272 -4.74 -17.52 -0.58
CA ASN A 272 -3.66 -16.54 -0.79
C ASN A 272 -2.25 -17.14 -1.04
N GLN A 273 -2.17 -18.37 -1.59
CA GLN A 273 -0.86 -19.00 -1.85
C GLN A 273 -0.11 -18.34 -3.01
N ASP A 274 -0.81 -17.70 -3.92
CA ASP A 274 -0.26 -16.84 -4.96
C ASP A 274 0.45 -15.63 -4.35
N VAL A 275 -0.22 -14.91 -3.44
CA VAL A 275 0.32 -13.77 -2.69
C VAL A 275 1.57 -14.18 -1.89
N VAL A 276 1.49 -15.30 -1.16
CA VAL A 276 2.64 -15.82 -0.40
C VAL A 276 3.80 -16.20 -1.31
N ALA A 277 3.53 -16.79 -2.48
CA ALA A 277 4.58 -17.14 -3.43
C ALA A 277 5.27 -15.92 -4.03
N GLU A 278 4.55 -14.83 -4.28
CA GLU A 278 5.12 -13.58 -4.76
C GLU A 278 6.04 -12.93 -3.73
N TYR A 279 5.67 -12.96 -2.44
CA TYR A 279 6.57 -12.53 -1.35
C TYR A 279 7.77 -13.46 -1.19
N TYR A 280 7.57 -14.76 -1.33
CA TYR A 280 8.66 -15.73 -1.32
C TYR A 280 9.72 -15.42 -2.38
N ALA A 281 9.30 -14.92 -3.54
CA ALA A 281 10.18 -14.59 -4.65
C ALA A 281 11.19 -13.47 -4.36
N TYR A 282 11.00 -12.64 -3.34
CA TYR A 282 11.98 -11.63 -2.96
C TYR A 282 13.30 -12.23 -2.48
N TYR A 283 13.28 -13.42 -1.87
CA TYR A 283 14.47 -14.07 -1.36
C TYR A 283 14.84 -15.38 -2.08
N ASP A 284 13.87 -16.09 -2.63
CA ASP A 284 14.08 -17.33 -3.39
C ASP A 284 13.04 -17.47 -4.53
N PRO A 285 13.26 -16.83 -5.67
CA PRO A 285 12.31 -16.89 -6.79
C PRO A 285 12.19 -18.28 -7.42
N ASP A 286 13.21 -19.14 -7.33
CA ASP A 286 13.12 -20.53 -7.82
C ASP A 286 12.24 -21.36 -6.90
N GLY A 287 12.40 -21.23 -5.58
CA GLY A 287 11.52 -21.83 -4.59
C GLY A 287 10.08 -21.30 -4.68
N ALA A 288 9.90 -20.01 -5.01
CA ALA A 288 8.58 -19.42 -5.23
C ALA A 288 7.82 -20.08 -6.37
N LEU A 289 8.48 -20.35 -7.50
CA LEU A 289 7.89 -21.09 -8.62
C LEU A 289 7.50 -22.50 -8.22
N ALA A 290 8.39 -23.20 -7.52
CA ALA A 290 8.11 -24.56 -7.04
C ALA A 290 6.93 -24.58 -6.05
N ARG A 291 6.87 -23.61 -5.14
CA ARG A 291 5.76 -23.44 -4.21
C ARG A 291 4.45 -23.18 -4.94
N TRP A 292 4.47 -22.30 -5.92
CA TRP A 292 3.29 -21.94 -6.68
C TRP A 292 2.76 -23.08 -7.56
N ASP A 293 3.65 -23.89 -8.17
CA ASP A 293 3.28 -25.08 -8.92
C ASP A 293 2.64 -26.17 -8.04
N MET A 294 2.99 -26.20 -6.74
CA MET A 294 2.37 -27.08 -5.75
C MET A 294 1.04 -26.53 -5.21
N SER A 295 0.74 -25.23 -5.41
CA SER A 295 -0.54 -24.65 -5.04
C SER A 295 -1.65 -25.22 -5.93
N ASP A 296 -2.83 -25.47 -5.35
CA ASP A 296 -3.98 -25.87 -6.14
C ASP A 296 -4.37 -24.73 -7.08
N SER A 297 -4.15 -24.99 -8.35
CA SER A 297 -4.29 -24.02 -9.43
C SER A 297 -5.71 -23.43 -9.60
N GLY A 298 -6.65 -23.83 -8.78
CA GLY A 298 -8.04 -23.40 -8.85
C GLY A 298 -8.37 -22.14 -8.05
N LYS A 299 -7.50 -21.72 -7.12
CA LYS A 299 -7.74 -20.54 -6.27
C LYS A 299 -6.65 -19.50 -6.47
N VAL A 300 -7.05 -18.37 -6.92
CA VAL A 300 -6.26 -17.13 -7.01
C VAL A 300 -7.00 -16.11 -6.19
N GLU A 301 -6.30 -15.29 -5.43
CA GLU A 301 -6.92 -14.24 -4.62
C GLU A 301 -7.75 -13.27 -5.47
N ASN A 302 -8.81 -12.74 -4.90
CA ASN A 302 -9.67 -11.80 -5.59
C ASN A 302 -8.88 -10.56 -6.05
N GLY A 303 -8.93 -10.29 -7.35
CA GLY A 303 -8.18 -9.19 -7.96
C GLY A 303 -6.82 -9.61 -8.52
N GLU A 304 -6.32 -10.81 -8.21
CA GLU A 304 -5.10 -11.37 -8.76
C GLU A 304 -5.37 -12.28 -9.97
N SER A 305 -4.32 -12.65 -10.68
CA SER A 305 -4.39 -13.63 -11.75
C SER A 305 -3.14 -14.49 -11.80
N ARG A 306 -3.30 -15.74 -12.24
CA ARG A 306 -2.15 -16.65 -12.44
C ARG A 306 -1.09 -16.07 -13.38
N ALA A 307 -1.52 -15.29 -14.37
CA ALA A 307 -0.60 -14.64 -15.29
C ALA A 307 0.21 -13.53 -14.58
N HIS A 308 -0.40 -12.79 -13.68
CA HIS A 308 0.28 -11.79 -12.86
C HIS A 308 1.30 -12.45 -11.93
N THR A 309 0.89 -13.42 -11.13
CA THR A 309 1.76 -14.15 -10.21
C THR A 309 2.98 -14.75 -10.92
N LEU A 310 2.75 -15.45 -12.05
CA LEU A 310 3.85 -16.00 -12.84
C LEU A 310 4.79 -14.91 -13.37
N SER A 311 4.24 -13.84 -13.91
CA SER A 311 5.01 -12.70 -14.43
C SER A 311 5.84 -12.03 -13.35
N TYR A 312 5.26 -11.83 -12.16
CA TYR A 312 5.96 -11.21 -11.04
C TYR A 312 7.15 -12.06 -10.57
N ILE A 313 6.91 -13.33 -10.26
CA ILE A 313 7.95 -14.25 -9.79
C ILE A 313 9.06 -14.41 -10.84
N THR A 314 8.69 -14.61 -12.11
CA THR A 314 9.69 -14.80 -13.18
C THR A 314 10.45 -13.50 -13.50
N SER A 315 9.87 -12.34 -13.25
CA SER A 315 10.58 -11.06 -13.36
C SER A 315 11.66 -10.93 -12.29
N LEU A 316 11.35 -11.25 -11.03
CA LEU A 316 12.35 -11.28 -9.96
C LEU A 316 13.40 -12.37 -10.19
N GLN A 317 12.99 -13.55 -10.68
CA GLN A 317 13.91 -14.61 -11.07
C GLN A 317 14.90 -14.16 -12.16
N LYS A 318 14.42 -13.43 -13.15
CA LYS A 318 15.21 -12.99 -14.30
C LYS A 318 16.09 -11.78 -14.02
N TYR A 319 15.53 -10.78 -13.38
CA TYR A 319 16.15 -9.46 -13.24
C TYR A 319 16.69 -9.18 -11.83
N GLY A 320 16.29 -9.98 -10.84
CA GLY A 320 16.63 -9.76 -9.43
C GLY A 320 15.73 -8.72 -8.76
N ASN A 321 16.13 -8.29 -7.57
CA ASN A 321 15.42 -7.28 -6.78
C ASN A 321 15.84 -5.86 -7.17
N GLN A 322 15.05 -4.89 -6.70
CA GLN A 322 15.41 -3.47 -6.85
C GLN A 322 16.71 -3.17 -6.12
N ASP A 323 17.57 -2.42 -6.77
CA ASP A 323 18.80 -1.83 -6.20
C ASP A 323 18.47 -0.44 -5.66
N PHE A 324 18.20 -0.36 -4.36
CA PHE A 324 17.81 0.89 -3.68
C PHE A 324 18.96 1.89 -3.51
N SER A 325 20.19 1.51 -3.87
CA SER A 325 21.33 2.43 -3.89
C SER A 325 21.34 3.31 -5.14
N ILE A 326 20.48 3.00 -6.13
CA ILE A 326 20.40 3.72 -7.39
C ILE A 326 18.99 4.22 -7.59
N THR A 327 18.84 5.54 -7.69
CA THR A 327 17.56 6.19 -7.96
C THR A 327 17.57 6.86 -9.34
N GLY A 328 16.43 6.89 -10.00
CA GLY A 328 16.26 7.58 -11.27
C GLY A 328 15.74 9.01 -11.10
N SER A 329 15.92 9.83 -12.13
CA SER A 329 15.45 11.22 -12.18
C SER A 329 13.94 11.35 -12.39
N GLU A 330 13.27 10.25 -12.68
CA GLU A 330 11.83 10.21 -12.96
C GLU A 330 11.13 9.28 -11.98
N PRO A 331 9.90 9.59 -11.55
CA PRO A 331 9.16 8.81 -10.55
C PRO A 331 8.93 7.35 -10.95
N LEU A 332 8.63 7.11 -12.23
CA LEU A 332 8.42 5.77 -12.77
C LEU A 332 9.69 5.18 -13.33
N SER A 333 10.73 5.11 -12.50
CA SER A 333 12.01 4.51 -12.87
C SER A 333 12.65 3.77 -11.68
N LEU A 334 13.35 2.68 -11.98
CA LEU A 334 14.09 1.90 -10.99
C LEU A 334 15.22 1.09 -11.65
N VAL A 335 16.10 0.52 -10.84
CA VAL A 335 17.12 -0.41 -11.28
C VAL A 335 16.91 -1.75 -10.57
N LEU A 336 16.88 -2.83 -11.34
CA LEU A 336 16.89 -4.19 -10.80
C LEU A 336 18.32 -4.74 -10.90
N SER A 337 18.72 -5.54 -9.92
CA SER A 337 20.09 -6.09 -9.88
C SER A 337 20.06 -7.58 -9.56
N LYS A 338 20.74 -8.37 -10.42
CA LYS A 338 20.96 -9.79 -10.21
C LYS A 338 22.41 -10.15 -10.57
N ASP A 339 23.13 -10.75 -9.62
CA ASP A 339 24.51 -11.25 -9.82
C ASP A 339 25.45 -10.16 -10.39
N GLY A 340 25.27 -8.91 -9.96
CA GLY A 340 26.04 -7.76 -10.42
C GLY A 340 25.61 -7.17 -11.78
N ASN A 341 24.63 -7.79 -12.44
CA ASN A 341 24.05 -7.25 -13.66
C ASN A 341 22.89 -6.31 -13.33
N LYS A 342 22.90 -5.12 -13.90
CA LYS A 342 21.87 -4.10 -13.71
C LYS A 342 20.90 -4.06 -14.89
N THR A 343 19.61 -4.02 -14.59
CA THR A 343 18.53 -3.79 -15.55
C THR A 343 17.81 -2.51 -15.17
N TYR A 344 17.85 -1.53 -16.05
CA TYR A 344 17.21 -0.24 -15.87
C TYR A 344 15.78 -0.31 -16.41
N VAL A 345 14.84 0.20 -15.63
CA VAL A 345 13.41 0.25 -15.97
C VAL A 345 12.98 1.71 -15.89
N ALA A 346 12.30 2.18 -16.91
CA ALA A 346 11.74 3.54 -16.92
C ALA A 346 10.52 3.63 -17.85
N GLU A 347 9.59 4.50 -17.49
CA GLU A 347 8.39 4.79 -18.25
C GLU A 347 8.41 6.20 -18.83
N ASN A 348 7.86 6.35 -20.02
CA ASN A 348 7.72 7.64 -20.69
C ASN A 348 6.32 7.77 -21.30
N HIS A 349 5.53 8.68 -20.76
CA HIS A 349 4.16 8.98 -21.22
C HIS A 349 4.07 10.29 -22.01
N THR A 350 5.22 10.81 -22.49
CA THR A 350 5.29 12.00 -23.33
C THR A 350 5.42 11.63 -24.82
N ASP A 351 5.12 12.57 -25.71
CA ASP A 351 5.19 12.39 -27.16
C ASP A 351 6.62 12.48 -27.72
N GLU A 352 7.62 12.69 -26.87
CA GLU A 352 9.03 12.81 -27.24
C GLU A 352 9.89 11.78 -26.51
N VAL A 353 11.09 11.51 -27.03
CA VAL A 353 12.07 10.66 -26.31
C VAL A 353 12.47 11.34 -25.02
N LYS A 354 12.35 10.63 -23.91
CA LYS A 354 12.74 11.11 -22.58
C LYS A 354 14.04 10.44 -22.14
N ARG A 355 15.01 11.23 -21.72
CA ARG A 355 16.21 10.72 -21.06
C ARG A 355 16.03 10.68 -19.57
N VAL A 356 16.17 9.48 -18.98
CA VAL A 356 16.11 9.23 -17.54
C VAL A 356 17.51 8.97 -17.04
N TYR A 357 17.99 9.81 -16.14
CA TYR A 357 19.30 9.70 -15.51
C TYR A 357 19.20 8.93 -14.19
N PHE A 358 20.31 8.27 -13.83
CA PHE A 358 20.42 7.52 -12.59
C PHE A 358 21.62 7.97 -11.76
N THR A 359 21.52 7.83 -10.44
CA THR A 359 22.55 8.30 -9.48
C THR A 359 23.88 7.57 -9.61
N ASP A 360 23.95 6.47 -10.34
CA ASP A 360 25.20 5.79 -10.66
C ASP A 360 25.89 6.36 -11.92
N ASN A 361 25.53 7.59 -12.33
CA ASN A 361 26.05 8.30 -13.51
C ASN A 361 25.77 7.56 -14.83
N THR A 362 24.61 6.95 -14.94
CA THR A 362 24.12 6.33 -16.16
C THR A 362 22.82 6.97 -16.62
N TYR A 363 22.39 6.66 -17.84
CA TYR A 363 21.06 7.04 -18.33
C TYR A 363 20.50 6.00 -19.28
N VAL A 364 19.17 6.08 -19.45
CA VAL A 364 18.44 5.40 -20.51
C VAL A 364 17.65 6.41 -21.33
N ASP A 365 17.56 6.18 -22.63
CA ASP A 365 16.69 6.95 -23.53
C ASP A 365 15.42 6.14 -23.77
N VAL A 366 14.30 6.64 -23.27
CA VAL A 366 12.99 5.97 -23.33
C VAL A 366 12.21 6.57 -24.49
N PRO A 367 11.82 5.79 -25.49
CA PRO A 367 11.01 6.30 -26.61
C PRO A 367 9.68 6.90 -26.15
N ALA A 368 9.09 7.76 -26.98
CA ALA A 368 7.78 8.34 -26.72
C ALA A 368 6.72 7.26 -26.44
N ASN A 369 5.84 7.52 -25.46
CA ASN A 369 4.72 6.66 -25.10
C ASN A 369 5.08 5.18 -24.92
N SER A 370 6.23 4.92 -24.27
CA SER A 370 6.75 3.56 -24.11
C SER A 370 7.43 3.30 -22.76
N SER A 371 7.67 2.02 -22.50
CA SER A 371 8.47 1.53 -21.38
C SER A 371 9.85 1.10 -21.87
N TYR A 372 10.86 1.26 -21.04
CA TYR A 372 12.19 0.73 -21.24
C TYR A 372 12.55 -0.32 -20.18
N VAL A 373 13.03 -1.45 -20.61
CA VAL A 373 13.59 -2.50 -19.73
C VAL A 373 14.86 -3.04 -20.39
N GLY A 374 16.02 -2.76 -19.83
CA GLY A 374 17.26 -3.18 -20.44
C GLY A 374 18.52 -2.62 -19.77
N PRO A 375 19.69 -2.78 -20.42
CA PRO A 375 20.93 -2.19 -19.95
C PRO A 375 20.89 -0.66 -20.09
N LYS A 376 21.79 0.06 -19.41
CA LYS A 376 21.95 1.51 -19.63
C LYS A 376 22.15 1.84 -21.11
N THR A 377 21.64 2.98 -21.57
CA THR A 377 21.91 3.50 -22.90
C THR A 377 23.30 4.15 -22.96
N GLY A 378 23.71 4.82 -21.89
CA GLY A 378 24.98 5.48 -21.79
C GLY A 378 25.38 5.92 -20.39
N ASN A 379 26.48 6.66 -20.31
CA ASN A 379 26.98 7.26 -19.08
C ASN A 379 26.81 8.78 -19.12
N GLY A 380 26.39 9.35 -17.99
CA GLY A 380 26.24 10.80 -17.81
C GLY A 380 25.43 11.11 -16.58
N SER A 381 25.73 12.20 -15.90
CA SER A 381 25.00 12.74 -14.78
C SER A 381 23.84 13.60 -15.25
N ASN A 382 22.82 13.73 -14.43
CA ASN A 382 21.69 14.60 -14.69
C ASN A 382 22.16 16.08 -14.71
N PRO A 383 22.09 16.79 -15.83
CA PRO A 383 22.54 18.17 -15.90
C PRO A 383 21.65 19.16 -15.13
N ASN A 384 20.47 18.76 -14.74
CA ASN A 384 19.50 19.59 -14.02
C ASN A 384 19.61 19.44 -12.49
N VAL A 385 20.51 18.61 -12.01
CA VAL A 385 20.76 18.42 -10.59
C VAL A 385 22.09 19.08 -10.26
N ASP A 386 22.05 20.13 -9.47
CA ASP A 386 23.26 20.65 -8.83
C ASP A 386 23.64 19.69 -7.69
N GLU A 387 24.70 18.92 -7.90
CA GLU A 387 25.22 17.98 -6.90
C GLU A 387 25.52 18.68 -5.57
N SER A 388 25.78 19.99 -5.58
CA SER A 388 25.94 20.78 -4.37
C SER A 388 24.63 20.96 -3.59
N GLU A 389 23.48 20.95 -4.23
CA GLU A 389 22.18 20.97 -3.59
C GLU A 389 21.78 19.60 -3.03
N LEU A 390 22.13 18.50 -3.71
CA LEU A 390 21.87 17.14 -3.22
C LEU A 390 22.80 16.74 -2.05
N LEU A 391 24.04 17.16 -2.09
CA LEU A 391 25.03 16.93 -1.01
C LEU A 391 25.00 18.04 0.05
N GLY A 392 24.34 19.15 -0.26
CA GLY A 392 24.43 20.39 0.52
C GLY A 392 23.68 20.39 1.83
N ASN A 393 22.86 19.40 2.19
CA ASN A 393 22.13 19.46 3.45
C ASN A 393 21.80 18.10 4.07
N THR A 394 22.74 17.21 4.18
CA THR A 394 22.79 16.29 5.32
C THR A 394 23.33 16.99 6.59
N SER A 395 23.55 18.28 6.56
CA SER A 395 23.75 19.08 7.78
C SER A 395 22.41 19.07 8.51
N LYS A 396 22.43 18.43 9.68
CA LYS A 396 21.39 18.41 10.71
C LYS A 396 20.42 19.56 10.53
N VAL A 397 19.17 19.25 10.13
CA VAL A 397 18.06 20.21 10.28
C VAL A 397 17.93 20.37 11.79
N ASN A 398 18.41 21.47 12.33
CA ASN A 398 18.06 21.87 13.68
C ASN A 398 16.60 22.29 13.62
N VAL A 399 15.71 21.38 13.93
CA VAL A 399 14.33 21.71 14.21
C VAL A 399 14.34 22.30 15.61
N GLU A 400 14.43 23.64 15.69
CA GLU A 400 14.10 24.33 16.93
C GLU A 400 12.58 24.27 17.08
N ILE A 401 12.11 23.37 17.93
CA ILE A 401 10.72 23.34 18.37
C ILE A 401 10.59 24.47 19.42
N TYR A 402 10.03 25.60 19.01
CA TYR A 402 9.56 26.59 19.95
C TYR A 402 8.29 26.07 20.61
N LEU A 403 8.45 25.51 21.80
CA LEU A 403 7.34 25.35 22.73
C LEU A 403 7.06 26.76 23.28
N GLU A 404 6.17 27.51 22.65
CA GLU A 404 5.55 28.64 23.32
C GLU A 404 4.83 28.07 24.55
N ASN A 405 5.15 28.60 25.73
CA ASN A 405 4.46 28.29 26.97
C ASN A 405 2.97 28.56 26.78
N TYR A 406 2.23 27.50 26.48
CA TYR A 406 0.78 27.53 26.55
C TYR A 406 0.42 27.46 28.04
N GLU A 407 0.26 28.62 28.69
CA GLU A 407 -0.46 28.71 29.94
C GLU A 407 -1.95 28.44 29.66
N GLY A 408 -2.27 27.19 29.34
CA GLY A 408 -3.63 26.70 29.23
C GLY A 408 -4.18 26.45 30.62
N THR A 409 -5.11 27.31 31.04
CA THR A 409 -6.03 26.98 32.13
C THR A 409 -6.74 25.71 31.77
N GLY A 410 -6.57 24.66 32.61
CA GLY A 410 -7.11 23.35 32.40
C GLY A 410 -8.64 23.29 32.25
N TYR A 411 -9.06 22.34 31.40
CA TYR A 411 -10.23 21.49 31.57
C TYR A 411 -9.85 20.08 31.13
#